data_8504aac8a82bcd5000e2a88cddacfcaf
#
_entry.id   8504aac8a82bcd5000e2a88cddacfcaf
#
_cell.length_a   1.000
_cell.length_b   1.000
_cell.length_c   1.000
_cell.angle_alpha   90.00
_cell.angle_beta   90.00
_cell.angle_gamma   90.00
#
_symmetry.space_group_name_H-M   'P 1'
#
loop_
_entity.id
_entity.type
_entity.pdbx_description
1 polymer ?
#
loop_
_entity_poly.entity_id
_entity_poly.type
_entity_poly.pdbx_seq_one_letter_code
_entity_poly.pdbx_strand_id
1 'polypeptide(L)'
;MQDQELRKKAADLKNNLSRLMEKRSNWEVHWQEVADYMLPRKADITLERPKGDKRNTLIFDGTAIHSLELLASSLHGMLTSSVNRWFGLRFKETNVNQNDEAREWLEDVTDKMYLAISRSNFQQEVFETYFDLIGFGTSCLQIEEDKDDIIRFSSRHIKEI
;
A
#
# COMPACT_ATOMS: atom_id res chain seq x y z
N MET A 1 5.17 -22.11 -34.59
CA MET A 1 4.44 -20.83 -34.60
C MET A 1 4.19 -20.30 -33.20
N GLN A 2 3.60 -21.06 -32.31
CA GLN A 2 3.27 -20.66 -30.92
C GLN A 2 4.51 -20.26 -30.09
N ASP A 3 5.62 -20.96 -30.26
CA ASP A 3 6.88 -20.72 -29.53
C ASP A 3 7.58 -19.39 -29.95
N GLN A 4 7.46 -19.00 -31.21
CA GLN A 4 7.96 -17.72 -31.71
C GLN A 4 7.13 -16.55 -31.19
N GLU A 5 5.82 -16.71 -31.10
CA GLU A 5 4.91 -15.69 -30.55
C GLU A 5 5.12 -15.47 -29.05
N LEU A 6 5.36 -16.55 -28.30
CA LEU A 6 5.70 -16.47 -26.88
C LEU A 6 7.04 -15.76 -26.64
N ARG A 7 8.06 -16.08 -27.44
CA ARG A 7 9.37 -15.41 -27.35
C ARG A 7 9.28 -13.92 -27.69
N LYS A 8 8.47 -13.54 -28.68
CA LYS A 8 8.22 -12.15 -29.01
C LYS A 8 7.53 -11.40 -27.86
N LYS A 9 6.47 -11.96 -27.29
CA LYS A 9 5.78 -11.41 -26.12
C LYS A 9 6.73 -11.24 -24.93
N ALA A 10 7.58 -12.23 -24.67
CA ALA A 10 8.59 -12.15 -23.61
C ALA A 10 9.61 -11.04 -23.82
N ALA A 11 10.07 -10.86 -25.08
CA ALA A 11 10.98 -9.77 -25.44
C ALA A 11 10.32 -8.39 -25.28
N ASP A 12 9.06 -8.26 -25.70
CA ASP A 12 8.30 -7.01 -25.57
C ASP A 12 8.05 -6.66 -24.09
N LEU A 13 7.73 -7.65 -23.25
CA LEU A 13 7.60 -7.45 -21.80
C LEU A 13 8.91 -7.01 -21.15
N LYS A 14 10.04 -7.66 -21.53
CA LYS A 14 11.37 -7.29 -21.03
C LYS A 14 11.74 -5.86 -21.41
N ASN A 15 11.49 -5.47 -22.66
CA ASN A 15 11.78 -4.12 -23.14
C ASN A 15 10.91 -3.08 -22.43
N ASN A 16 9.61 -3.39 -22.19
CA ASN A 16 8.73 -2.52 -21.42
C ASN A 16 9.21 -2.36 -19.97
N LEU A 17 9.61 -3.46 -19.33
CA LEU A 17 10.16 -3.41 -17.98
C LEU A 17 11.42 -2.53 -17.92
N SER A 18 12.39 -2.74 -18.82
CA SER A 18 13.61 -1.92 -18.86
C SER A 18 13.30 -0.43 -19.00
N ARG A 19 12.36 -0.08 -19.87
CA ARG A 19 11.93 1.32 -20.08
C ARG A 19 11.26 1.91 -18.83
N LEU A 20 10.47 1.10 -18.09
CA LEU A 20 9.85 1.53 -16.84
C LEU A 20 10.90 1.74 -15.75
N MET A 21 11.88 0.85 -15.66
CA MET A 21 13.00 0.97 -14.71
C MET A 21 13.86 2.21 -14.97
N GLU A 22 14.15 2.55 -16.24
CA GLU A 22 14.85 3.80 -16.59
C GLU A 22 14.08 5.04 -16.11
N LYS A 23 12.76 5.07 -16.33
CA LYS A 23 11.93 6.19 -15.87
C LYS A 23 11.86 6.30 -14.37
N ARG A 24 11.97 5.17 -13.67
CA ARG A 24 11.91 5.09 -12.22
C ARG A 24 13.21 5.54 -11.55
N SER A 25 14.37 5.39 -12.21
CA SER A 25 15.69 5.62 -11.62
C SER A 25 15.83 6.99 -10.93
N ASN A 26 15.27 8.04 -11.53
CA ASN A 26 15.29 9.39 -10.93
C ASN A 26 14.47 9.46 -9.64
N TRP A 27 13.35 8.74 -9.58
CA TRP A 27 12.51 8.67 -8.39
C TRP A 27 13.18 7.88 -7.26
N GLU A 28 13.90 6.82 -7.58
CA GLU A 28 14.62 6.00 -6.60
C GLU A 28 15.66 6.82 -5.82
N VAL A 29 16.38 7.71 -6.50
CA VAL A 29 17.33 8.63 -5.85
C VAL A 29 16.60 9.57 -4.90
N HIS A 30 15.47 10.14 -5.33
CA HIS A 30 14.66 11.02 -4.50
C HIS A 30 14.05 10.29 -3.30
N TRP A 31 13.51 9.09 -3.51
CA TRP A 31 12.98 8.25 -2.41
C TRP A 31 14.05 7.85 -1.40
N GLN A 32 15.28 7.57 -1.88
CA GLN A 32 16.39 7.29 -1.00
C GLN A 32 16.70 8.49 -0.09
N GLU A 33 16.74 9.69 -0.65
CA GLU A 33 16.98 10.92 0.11
C GLU A 33 15.87 11.14 1.17
N VAL A 34 14.60 11.04 0.77
CA VAL A 34 13.46 11.15 1.69
C VAL A 34 13.55 10.11 2.81
N ALA A 35 13.87 8.85 2.46
CA ALA A 35 13.97 7.77 3.43
C ALA A 35 15.10 7.98 4.44
N ASP A 36 16.24 8.50 4.01
CA ASP A 36 17.39 8.77 4.87
C ASP A 36 17.06 9.80 5.97
N TYR A 37 16.16 10.75 5.71
CA TYR A 37 15.77 11.78 6.67
C TYR A 37 14.48 11.49 7.44
N MET A 38 13.51 10.83 6.81
CA MET A 38 12.16 10.68 7.37
C MET A 38 11.78 9.22 7.70
N LEU A 39 12.32 8.25 6.95
CA LEU A 39 11.97 6.84 7.05
C LEU A 39 13.21 5.93 7.18
N PRO A 40 14.05 6.11 8.23
CA PRO A 40 15.33 5.41 8.33
C PRO A 40 15.19 3.88 8.34
N ARG A 41 14.06 3.35 8.76
CA ARG A 41 13.78 1.89 8.71
C ARG A 41 13.57 1.37 7.29
N LYS A 42 13.19 2.25 6.35
CA LYS A 42 12.92 1.95 4.93
C LYS A 42 13.97 2.55 3.98
N ALA A 43 15.13 2.95 4.51
CA ALA A 43 16.15 3.71 3.78
C ALA A 43 17.10 2.87 2.92
N ASP A 44 16.82 1.59 2.68
CA ASP A 44 17.65 0.73 1.83
C ASP A 44 17.00 0.55 0.44
N ILE A 45 16.83 1.66 -0.31
CA ILE A 45 16.18 1.67 -1.63
C ILE A 45 17.23 1.47 -2.74
N THR A 46 18.14 2.40 -2.89
CA THR A 46 19.24 2.34 -3.87
C THR A 46 20.54 1.84 -3.26
N LEU A 47 20.69 1.98 -1.94
CA LEU A 47 21.87 1.56 -1.19
C LEU A 47 21.53 0.31 -0.37
N GLU A 48 22.37 -0.71 -0.46
CA GLU A 48 22.32 -1.88 0.44
C GLU A 48 23.33 -1.68 1.56
N ARG A 49 22.83 -1.47 2.77
CA ARG A 49 23.66 -1.34 3.95
C ARG A 49 23.88 -2.69 4.62
N PRO A 50 25.10 -3.02 5.09
CA PRO A 50 25.35 -4.23 5.85
C PRO A 50 24.48 -4.33 7.10
N LYS A 51 24.28 -5.55 7.59
CA LYS A 51 23.56 -5.77 8.86
C LYS A 51 24.36 -5.14 10.01
N GLY A 52 23.66 -4.34 10.83
CA GLY A 52 24.26 -3.63 11.96
C GLY A 52 24.78 -2.23 11.63
N ASP A 53 24.74 -1.81 10.39
CA ASP A 53 25.11 -0.46 10.01
C ASP A 53 24.07 0.59 10.48
N LYS A 54 24.55 1.79 10.82
CA LYS A 54 23.69 2.87 11.32
C LYS A 54 22.92 3.50 10.17
N ARG A 55 21.59 3.57 10.31
CA ARG A 55 20.68 4.21 9.34
C ARG A 55 20.24 5.63 9.70
N ASN A 56 20.73 6.16 10.83
CA ASN A 56 20.33 7.46 11.37
C ASN A 56 21.45 8.52 11.33
N THR A 57 22.49 8.29 10.54
CA THR A 57 23.66 9.20 10.50
C THR A 57 23.36 10.58 9.95
N LEU A 58 22.30 10.72 9.13
CA LEU A 58 21.85 11.96 8.54
C LEU A 58 20.72 12.64 9.35
N ILE A 59 20.25 12.01 10.41
CA ILE A 59 19.15 12.51 11.22
C ILE A 59 19.74 13.30 12.39
N PHE A 60 19.68 14.61 12.31
CA PHE A 60 20.16 15.53 13.35
C PHE A 60 19.07 15.90 14.34
N ASP A 61 17.80 15.86 13.91
CA ASP A 61 16.64 16.09 14.74
C ASP A 61 15.46 15.20 14.30
N GLY A 62 14.52 14.97 15.22
CA GLY A 62 13.38 14.06 15.01
C GLY A 62 12.13 14.73 14.42
N THR A 63 12.16 16.01 14.10
CA THR A 63 10.97 16.79 13.70
C THR A 63 10.29 16.21 12.46
N ALA A 64 11.08 15.84 11.45
CA ALA A 64 10.55 15.29 10.20
C ALA A 64 9.87 13.92 10.42
N ILE A 65 10.50 13.04 11.20
CA ILE A 65 9.97 11.71 11.56
C ILE A 65 8.68 11.87 12.35
N HIS A 66 8.67 12.72 13.37
CA HIS A 66 7.48 12.97 14.20
C HIS A 66 6.33 13.57 13.39
N SER A 67 6.61 14.50 12.49
CA SER A 67 5.59 15.11 11.62
C SER A 67 4.95 14.08 10.69
N LEU A 68 5.76 13.17 10.15
CA LEU A 68 5.29 12.06 9.32
C LEU A 68 4.41 11.08 10.11
N GLU A 69 4.82 10.72 11.33
CA GLU A 69 4.03 9.86 12.23
C GLU A 69 2.69 10.52 12.60
N LEU A 70 2.70 11.81 12.91
CA LEU A 70 1.49 12.56 13.23
C LEU A 70 0.52 12.61 12.06
N LEU A 71 1.03 12.87 10.85
CA LEU A 71 0.20 12.89 9.64
C LEU A 71 -0.35 11.51 9.31
N ALA A 72 0.45 10.45 9.40
CA ALA A 72 0.01 9.07 9.16
C ALA A 72 -1.09 8.65 10.15
N SER A 73 -0.90 8.98 11.43
CA SER A 73 -1.90 8.71 12.49
C SER A 73 -3.20 9.47 12.24
N SER A 74 -3.10 10.73 11.81
CA SER A 74 -4.27 11.56 11.48
C SER A 74 -5.04 11.00 10.29
N LEU A 75 -4.34 10.64 9.20
CA LEU A 75 -4.97 10.01 8.04
C LEU A 75 -5.63 8.69 8.38
N HIS A 76 -4.96 7.84 9.15
CA HIS A 76 -5.52 6.58 9.60
C HIS A 76 -6.80 6.77 10.42
N GLY A 77 -6.78 7.68 11.39
CA GLY A 77 -7.96 8.00 12.21
C GLY A 77 -9.13 8.58 11.43
N MET A 78 -8.85 9.36 10.36
CA MET A 78 -9.88 10.03 9.56
C MET A 78 -10.44 9.14 8.44
N LEU A 79 -9.59 8.36 7.75
CA LEU A 79 -9.96 7.63 6.53
C LEU A 79 -10.34 6.18 6.79
N THR A 80 -9.63 5.48 7.68
CA THR A 80 -9.78 4.04 7.91
C THR A 80 -9.92 3.68 9.37
N SER A 81 -10.61 4.52 10.14
CA SER A 81 -10.89 4.28 11.55
C SER A 81 -11.55 2.91 11.77
N SER A 82 -11.08 2.17 12.76
CA SER A 82 -11.70 0.90 13.18
C SER A 82 -13.06 1.08 13.86
N VAL A 83 -13.35 2.29 14.33
CA VAL A 83 -14.58 2.61 15.08
C VAL A 83 -15.71 3.04 14.14
N ASN A 84 -15.39 3.78 13.09
CA ASN A 84 -16.38 4.35 12.18
C ASN A 84 -16.45 3.55 10.88
N ARG A 85 -17.66 3.42 10.33
CA ARG A 85 -17.83 2.89 8.98
C ARG A 85 -17.29 3.91 7.97
N TRP A 86 -16.36 3.50 7.13
CA TRP A 86 -15.70 4.36 6.13
C TRP A 86 -16.01 3.96 4.69
N PHE A 87 -16.71 2.83 4.47
CA PHE A 87 -17.24 2.45 3.16
C PHE A 87 -18.63 1.81 3.29
N GLY A 88 -19.35 1.76 2.18
CA GLY A 88 -20.63 1.06 2.03
C GLY A 88 -20.79 0.58 0.59
N LEU A 89 -21.58 -0.46 0.39
CA LEU A 89 -21.85 -1.04 -0.92
C LEU A 89 -23.06 -0.39 -1.58
N ARG A 90 -23.02 -0.30 -2.91
CA ARG A 90 -24.15 0.14 -3.76
C ARG A 90 -24.17 -0.68 -5.05
N PHE A 91 -25.37 -0.97 -5.54
CA PHE A 91 -25.52 -1.45 -6.91
C PHE A 91 -25.26 -0.30 -7.90
N LYS A 92 -24.74 -0.65 -9.07
CA LYS A 92 -24.52 0.31 -10.15
C LYS A 92 -25.84 0.94 -10.64
N GLU A 93 -26.91 0.17 -10.59
CA GLU A 93 -28.26 0.59 -11.04
C GLU A 93 -29.00 1.27 -9.89
N THR A 94 -29.36 2.53 -10.08
CA THR A 94 -30.01 3.35 -9.05
C THR A 94 -31.38 2.78 -8.63
N ASN A 95 -32.13 2.19 -9.56
CA ASN A 95 -33.45 1.62 -9.30
C ASN A 95 -33.40 0.45 -8.31
N VAL A 96 -32.34 -0.35 -8.36
CA VAL A 96 -32.16 -1.49 -7.45
C VAL A 96 -31.86 -0.98 -6.02
N ASN A 97 -31.14 0.12 -5.89
CA ASN A 97 -30.83 0.72 -4.58
C ASN A 97 -32.06 1.32 -3.88
N GLN A 98 -33.18 1.47 -4.56
CA GLN A 98 -34.44 1.94 -3.97
C GLN A 98 -35.29 0.79 -3.41
N ASN A 99 -34.95 -0.46 -3.71
CA ASN A 99 -35.63 -1.63 -3.16
C ASN A 99 -35.11 -1.90 -1.74
N ASP A 100 -36.02 -2.04 -0.79
CA ASP A 100 -35.69 -2.25 0.63
C ASP A 100 -34.96 -3.58 0.85
N GLU A 101 -35.35 -4.67 0.19
CA GLU A 101 -34.68 -5.98 0.27
C GLU A 101 -33.25 -5.90 -0.25
N ALA A 102 -33.03 -5.15 -1.33
CA ALA A 102 -31.67 -4.96 -1.90
C ALA A 102 -30.78 -4.14 -0.95
N ARG A 103 -31.35 -3.16 -0.27
CA ARG A 103 -30.62 -2.35 0.73
C ARG A 103 -30.25 -3.18 1.95
N GLU A 104 -31.18 -3.96 2.48
CA GLU A 104 -30.93 -4.86 3.62
C GLU A 104 -29.83 -5.87 3.28
N TRP A 105 -29.87 -6.46 2.08
CA TRP A 105 -28.83 -7.36 1.61
C TRP A 105 -27.44 -6.67 1.52
N LEU A 106 -27.39 -5.42 0.99
CA LEU A 106 -26.15 -4.65 0.91
C LEU A 106 -25.59 -4.31 2.29
N GLU A 107 -26.45 -3.99 3.26
CA GLU A 107 -26.02 -3.75 4.64
C GLU A 107 -25.44 -5.01 5.28
N ASP A 108 -26.10 -6.17 5.14
CA ASP A 108 -25.62 -7.44 5.65
C ASP A 108 -24.27 -7.84 5.04
N VAL A 109 -24.10 -7.66 3.73
CA VAL A 109 -22.82 -7.90 3.07
C VAL A 109 -21.75 -6.92 3.52
N THR A 110 -22.09 -5.64 3.69
CA THR A 110 -21.18 -4.62 4.20
C THR A 110 -20.69 -4.99 5.60
N ASP A 111 -21.59 -5.43 6.48
CA ASP A 111 -21.24 -5.85 7.83
C ASP A 111 -20.30 -7.07 7.85
N LYS A 112 -20.56 -8.06 6.99
CA LYS A 112 -19.68 -9.21 6.81
C LYS A 112 -18.28 -8.80 6.31
N MET A 113 -18.20 -7.84 5.40
CA MET A 113 -16.92 -7.30 4.94
C MET A 113 -16.18 -6.58 6.07
N TYR A 114 -16.85 -5.75 6.86
CA TYR A 114 -16.23 -5.12 8.03
C TYR A 114 -15.74 -6.14 9.05
N LEU A 115 -16.50 -7.21 9.27
CA LEU A 115 -16.09 -8.29 10.16
C LEU A 115 -14.83 -9.01 9.64
N ALA A 116 -14.75 -9.29 8.34
CA ALA A 116 -13.58 -9.90 7.73
C ALA A 116 -12.34 -8.99 7.85
N ILE A 117 -12.49 -7.69 7.54
CA ILE A 117 -11.43 -6.70 7.67
C ILE A 117 -10.97 -6.55 9.13
N SER A 118 -11.91 -6.54 10.08
CA SER A 118 -11.58 -6.39 11.52
C SER A 118 -10.83 -7.57 12.12
N ARG A 119 -11.01 -8.78 11.54
CA ARG A 119 -10.27 -9.99 11.95
C ARG A 119 -8.89 -10.08 11.32
N SER A 120 -8.70 -9.42 10.20
CA SER A 120 -7.44 -9.40 9.46
C SER A 120 -6.42 -8.43 10.07
N ASN A 121 -5.23 -8.43 9.51
CA ASN A 121 -4.15 -7.48 9.85
C ASN A 121 -4.28 -6.10 9.15
N PHE A 122 -5.46 -5.76 8.61
CA PHE A 122 -5.70 -4.55 7.82
C PHE A 122 -5.22 -3.27 8.49
N GLN A 123 -5.58 -3.07 9.77
CA GLN A 123 -5.26 -1.82 10.48
C GLN A 123 -3.76 -1.56 10.57
N GLN A 124 -2.97 -2.62 10.78
CA GLN A 124 -1.52 -2.53 10.83
C GLN A 124 -0.92 -2.23 9.46
N GLU A 125 -1.34 -2.96 8.43
CA GLU A 125 -0.78 -2.83 7.09
C GLU A 125 -1.18 -1.53 6.39
N VAL A 126 -2.42 -1.05 6.62
CA VAL A 126 -2.85 0.24 6.07
C VAL A 126 -2.13 1.41 6.74
N PHE A 127 -1.80 1.30 8.02
CA PHE A 127 -1.00 2.31 8.71
C PHE A 127 0.42 2.41 8.09
N GLU A 128 1.08 1.28 7.85
CA GLU A 128 2.35 1.22 7.12
C GLU A 128 2.23 1.79 5.69
N THR A 129 1.10 1.51 5.03
CA THR A 129 0.79 2.06 3.69
C THR A 129 0.70 3.58 3.71
N TYR A 130 0.14 4.19 4.78
CA TYR A 130 0.11 5.64 4.91
C TYR A 130 1.50 6.25 5.12
N PHE A 131 2.41 5.58 5.85
CA PHE A 131 3.80 6.02 5.94
C PHE A 131 4.45 6.08 4.56
N ASP A 132 4.29 5.05 3.76
CA ASP A 132 4.86 5.00 2.41
C ASP A 132 4.22 6.05 1.49
N LEU A 133 2.91 6.21 1.58
CA LEU A 133 2.18 7.19 0.77
C LEU A 133 2.61 8.64 1.08
N ILE A 134 2.80 8.96 2.36
CA ILE A 134 3.22 10.30 2.78
C ILE A 134 4.69 10.54 2.43
N GLY A 135 5.56 9.55 2.70
CA GLY A 135 6.99 9.70 2.48
C GLY A 135 7.38 9.64 1.01
N PHE A 136 6.88 8.68 0.28
CA PHE A 136 7.29 8.41 -1.11
C PHE A 136 6.30 8.92 -2.15
N GLY A 137 5.10 9.36 -1.74
CA GLY A 137 4.02 9.76 -2.65
C GLY A 137 3.31 8.59 -3.35
N THR A 138 3.73 7.37 -3.08
CA THR A 138 3.15 6.13 -3.60
C THR A 138 3.33 4.98 -2.61
N SER A 139 2.42 4.02 -2.65
CA SER A 139 2.48 2.83 -1.81
C SER A 139 1.83 1.65 -2.51
N CYS A 140 2.11 0.44 -2.06
CA CYS A 140 1.49 -0.77 -2.56
C CYS A 140 0.97 -1.62 -1.41
N LEU A 141 -0.34 -1.82 -1.39
CA LEU A 141 -1.00 -2.72 -0.47
C LEU A 141 -1.49 -3.96 -1.24
N GLN A 142 -0.90 -5.10 -0.95
CA GLN A 142 -1.27 -6.38 -1.52
C GLN A 142 -2.35 -7.03 -0.66
N ILE A 143 -3.34 -7.64 -1.30
CA ILE A 143 -4.43 -8.38 -0.65
C ILE A 143 -4.34 -9.82 -1.13
N GLU A 144 -4.31 -10.75 -0.20
CA GLU A 144 -4.25 -12.19 -0.45
C GLU A 144 -5.36 -12.91 0.31
N GLU A 145 -5.76 -14.06 -0.20
CA GLU A 145 -6.65 -14.97 0.52
C GLU A 145 -5.87 -15.64 1.66
N ASP A 146 -6.46 -15.66 2.85
CA ASP A 146 -5.92 -16.36 4.01
C ASP A 146 -6.89 -17.45 4.47
N LYS A 147 -6.35 -18.61 4.87
CA LYS A 147 -7.16 -19.76 5.31
C LYS A 147 -7.75 -19.58 6.71
N ASP A 148 -7.07 -18.81 7.53
CA ASP A 148 -7.46 -18.63 8.94
C ASP A 148 -8.30 -17.35 9.11
N ASP A 149 -7.89 -16.23 8.48
CA ASP A 149 -8.50 -14.91 8.66
C ASP A 149 -9.29 -14.42 7.43
N ILE A 150 -9.53 -15.29 6.42
CA ILE A 150 -10.23 -15.02 5.16
C ILE A 150 -9.39 -14.15 4.22
N ILE A 151 -8.89 -13.00 4.68
CA ILE A 151 -8.07 -12.06 3.92
C ILE A 151 -6.86 -11.62 4.74
N ARG A 152 -5.74 -11.46 4.05
CA ARG A 152 -4.50 -10.94 4.59
C ARG A 152 -4.00 -9.78 3.75
N PHE A 153 -3.54 -8.75 4.43
CA PHE A 153 -2.93 -7.57 3.80
C PHE A 153 -1.42 -7.59 3.99
N SER A 154 -0.70 -7.01 3.05
CA SER A 154 0.75 -6.86 3.13
C SER A 154 1.17 -5.55 2.47
N SER A 155 1.72 -4.63 3.24
CA SER A 155 2.32 -3.41 2.70
C SER A 155 3.68 -3.76 2.10
N ARG A 156 3.83 -3.55 0.79
CA ARG A 156 5.07 -3.84 0.07
C ARG A 156 5.96 -2.63 0.03
N HIS A 157 7.22 -2.85 0.39
CA HIS A 157 8.23 -1.79 0.31
C HIS A 157 8.42 -1.34 -1.13
N ILE A 158 8.61 -0.03 -1.34
CA ILE A 158 8.75 0.55 -2.68
C ILE A 158 9.90 -0.05 -3.49
N LYS A 159 10.92 -0.58 -2.84
CA LYS A 159 12.03 -1.31 -3.49
C LYS A 159 11.59 -2.61 -4.16
N GLU A 160 10.51 -3.24 -3.66
CA GLU A 160 10.05 -4.57 -4.10
C GLU A 160 9.06 -4.51 -5.27
N ILE A 161 8.63 -3.32 -5.65
CA ILE A 161 7.58 -3.08 -6.65
C ILE A 161 8.17 -2.82 -8.04
#